data_dac2a5bd8d614d98c2a3b212c0a3d387
#
_entry.id   dac2a5bd8d614d98c2a3b212c0a3d387
#
_cell.length_a   1.000
_cell.length_b   1.000
_cell.length_c   1.000
_cell.angle_alpha   90.00
_cell.angle_beta   90.00
_cell.angle_gamma   90.00
#
_symmetry.space_group_name_H-M   'P 1'
#
loop_
_entity.id
_entity.type
_entity.pdbx_description
1 polymer ?
#
loop_
_entity_poly.entity_id
_entity_poly.type
_entity_poly.pdbx_seq_one_letter_code
_entity_poly.pdbx_strand_id
1 'polypeptide(L)'
;MTASETIEREVKDFIISTLKLEDVTADDIDADAPLFGEGLGLDSVDALELGVALHKSYGIKINSKSEESRAHLRSVRALASLVSTHRA
;
A
#
# COMPACT_ATOMS: atom_id res chain seq x y z
N MET A 1 0.41 14.01 -15.69
CA MET A 1 0.65 13.02 -14.63
C MET A 1 1.89 12.20 -14.93
N THR A 2 2.71 11.99 -13.91
CA THR A 2 3.87 11.12 -14.04
C THR A 2 3.45 9.66 -13.84
N ALA A 3 4.30 8.71 -14.27
CA ALA A 3 4.04 7.30 -14.03
C ALA A 3 3.95 6.99 -12.53
N SER A 4 4.77 7.68 -11.70
CA SER A 4 4.74 7.50 -10.25
C SER A 4 3.39 7.89 -9.66
N GLU A 5 2.83 9.01 -10.10
CA GLU A 5 1.53 9.46 -9.60
C GLU A 5 0.42 8.48 -9.98
N THR A 6 0.49 7.92 -11.18
CA THR A 6 -0.48 6.93 -11.64
C THR A 6 -0.43 5.68 -10.78
N ILE A 7 0.78 5.21 -10.47
CA ILE A 7 0.96 4.02 -9.64
C ILE A 7 0.54 4.29 -8.21
N GLU A 8 0.85 5.49 -7.68
CA GLU A 8 0.43 5.87 -6.33
C GLU A 8 -1.09 5.87 -6.21
N ARG A 9 -1.78 6.41 -7.20
CA ARG A 9 -3.25 6.40 -7.20
C ARG A 9 -3.79 4.98 -7.27
N GLU A 10 -3.20 4.14 -8.11
CA GLU A 10 -3.58 2.74 -8.21
C GLU A 10 -3.41 2.03 -6.86
N VAL A 11 -2.30 2.29 -6.16
CA VAL A 11 -2.04 1.72 -4.84
C VAL A 11 -3.06 2.22 -3.82
N LYS A 12 -3.40 3.50 -3.85
CA LYS A 12 -4.43 4.06 -2.97
C LYS A 12 -5.76 3.36 -3.17
N ASP A 13 -6.18 3.21 -4.41
CA ASP A 13 -7.43 2.52 -4.73
C ASP A 13 -7.37 1.05 -4.32
N PHE A 14 -6.23 0.42 -4.50
CA PHE A 14 -6.00 -0.96 -4.10
C PHE A 14 -6.16 -1.14 -2.58
N ILE A 15 -5.59 -0.24 -1.79
CA ILE A 15 -5.71 -0.28 -0.34
C ILE A 15 -7.16 -0.12 0.08
N ILE A 16 -7.84 0.87 -0.48
CA ILE A 16 -9.24 1.15 -0.16
C ILE A 16 -10.11 -0.07 -0.48
N SER A 17 -9.92 -0.66 -1.63
CA SER A 17 -10.70 -1.82 -2.07
C SER A 17 -10.40 -3.05 -1.21
N THR A 18 -9.11 -3.30 -0.93
CA THR A 18 -8.68 -4.48 -0.17
C THR A 18 -9.20 -4.44 1.26
N LEU A 19 -9.11 -3.28 1.90
CA LEU A 19 -9.51 -3.11 3.29
C LEU A 19 -10.95 -2.63 3.44
N LYS A 20 -11.64 -2.42 2.34
CA LYS A 20 -13.04 -1.97 2.31
C LYS A 20 -13.24 -0.70 3.12
N LEU A 21 -12.41 0.29 2.86
CA LEU A 21 -12.48 1.58 3.54
C LEU A 21 -13.59 2.41 2.92
N GLU A 22 -14.69 2.57 3.64
CA GLU A 22 -15.89 3.26 3.11
C GLU A 22 -15.81 4.77 3.18
N ASP A 23 -15.14 5.30 4.20
CA ASP A 23 -15.10 6.74 4.45
C ASP A 23 -13.86 7.42 3.89
N VAL A 24 -13.05 6.70 3.11
CA VAL A 24 -11.78 7.20 2.58
C VAL A 24 -11.77 7.06 1.08
N THR A 25 -11.37 8.14 0.39
CA THR A 25 -11.16 8.09 -1.06
C THR A 25 -9.64 8.21 -1.33
N ALA A 26 -9.25 7.97 -2.59
CA ALA A 26 -7.84 8.10 -2.96
C ALA A 26 -7.32 9.52 -2.68
N ASP A 27 -8.17 10.53 -2.85
CA ASP A 27 -7.78 11.92 -2.59
C ASP A 27 -7.54 12.21 -1.11
N ASP A 28 -8.11 11.40 -0.22
CA ASP A 28 -7.93 11.54 1.23
C ASP A 28 -6.61 10.95 1.72
N ILE A 29 -5.95 10.14 0.90
CA ILE A 29 -4.72 9.46 1.28
C ILE A 29 -3.50 10.26 0.81
N ASP A 30 -2.65 10.66 1.76
CA ASP A 30 -1.39 11.32 1.45
C ASP A 30 -0.35 10.23 1.15
N ALA A 31 0.28 10.31 -0.02
CA ALA A 31 1.27 9.31 -0.44
C ALA A 31 2.47 9.22 0.51
N ASP A 32 2.79 10.29 1.20
CA ASP A 32 3.92 10.34 2.14
C ASP A 32 3.54 10.04 3.59
N ALA A 33 2.25 10.05 3.90
CA ALA A 33 1.78 9.80 5.26
C ALA A 33 1.92 8.33 5.63
N PRO A 34 2.13 8.03 6.93
CA PRO A 34 2.18 6.64 7.37
C PRO A 34 0.86 5.93 7.10
N LEU A 35 0.93 4.68 6.69
CA LEU A 35 -0.29 3.86 6.55
C LEU A 35 -0.77 3.34 7.90
N PHE A 36 0.16 3.11 8.81
CA PHE A 36 -0.14 2.54 10.13
C PHE A 36 0.01 3.59 11.21
N GLY A 37 -0.71 3.41 12.30
CA GLY A 37 -0.66 4.34 13.42
C GLY A 37 -1.36 5.65 13.11
N GLU A 38 -0.62 6.75 13.05
CA GLU A 38 -1.18 8.09 12.92
C GLU A 38 -1.79 8.43 11.57
N GLY A 39 -1.39 7.72 10.50
CA GLY A 39 -1.93 7.99 9.17
C GLY A 39 -3.34 7.45 9.00
N LEU A 40 -3.49 6.37 8.24
CA LEU A 40 -4.79 5.71 8.06
C LEU A 40 -5.23 4.91 9.28
N GLY A 41 -4.34 4.74 10.26
CA GLY A 41 -4.67 3.99 11.46
C GLY A 41 -4.76 2.48 11.23
N LEU A 42 -4.08 1.97 10.23
CA LEU A 42 -4.08 0.54 9.95
C LEU A 42 -3.31 -0.22 11.02
N ASP A 43 -3.68 -1.46 11.26
CA ASP A 43 -3.00 -2.31 12.25
C ASP A 43 -2.33 -3.52 11.57
N SER A 44 -1.80 -4.44 12.38
CA SER A 44 -1.08 -5.60 11.83
C SER A 44 -1.98 -6.55 11.06
N VAL A 45 -3.27 -6.61 11.38
CA VAL A 45 -4.22 -7.42 10.62
C VAL A 45 -4.38 -6.82 9.22
N ASP A 46 -4.49 -5.50 9.14
CA ASP A 46 -4.57 -4.81 7.85
C ASP A 46 -3.31 -5.03 7.02
N ALA A 47 -2.13 -5.01 7.66
CA ALA A 47 -0.87 -5.28 6.98
C ALA A 47 -0.86 -6.70 6.39
N LEU A 48 -1.36 -7.66 7.12
CA LEU A 48 -1.45 -9.04 6.66
C LEU A 48 -2.38 -9.14 5.45
N GLU A 49 -3.53 -8.49 5.51
CA GLU A 49 -4.49 -8.49 4.40
C GLU A 49 -3.89 -7.85 3.16
N LEU A 50 -3.19 -6.74 3.32
CA LEU A 50 -2.50 -6.08 2.20
C LEU A 50 -1.44 -6.99 1.60
N GLY A 51 -0.67 -7.68 2.44
CA GLY A 51 0.36 -8.60 1.98
C GLY A 51 -0.21 -9.73 1.14
N VAL A 52 -1.30 -10.32 1.61
CA VAL A 52 -1.98 -11.39 0.88
C VAL A 52 -2.51 -10.88 -0.46
N ALA A 53 -3.15 -9.70 -0.46
CA ALA A 53 -3.70 -9.12 -1.68
C ALA A 53 -2.61 -8.74 -2.67
N LEU A 54 -1.48 -8.23 -2.19
CA LEU A 54 -0.33 -7.90 -3.05
C LEU A 54 0.22 -9.16 -3.73
N HIS A 55 0.28 -10.26 -2.99
CA HIS A 55 0.72 -11.51 -3.57
C HIS A 55 -0.23 -11.99 -4.67
N LYS A 56 -1.53 -11.92 -4.41
CA LYS A 56 -2.54 -12.36 -5.38
C LYS A 56 -2.62 -11.46 -6.61
N SER A 57 -2.52 -10.17 -6.42
CA SER A 57 -2.73 -9.20 -7.51
C SER A 57 -1.46 -8.89 -8.30
N TYR A 58 -0.30 -8.87 -7.65
CA TYR A 58 0.96 -8.46 -8.26
C TYR A 58 2.07 -9.50 -8.18
N GLY A 59 1.84 -10.60 -7.49
CA GLY A 59 2.86 -11.61 -7.27
C GLY A 59 3.96 -11.18 -6.31
N ILE A 60 3.71 -10.15 -5.52
CA ILE A 60 4.68 -9.60 -4.58
C ILE A 60 4.61 -10.36 -3.26
N LYS A 61 5.74 -10.89 -2.81
CA LYS A 61 5.80 -11.57 -1.51
C LYS A 61 6.24 -10.61 -0.43
N ILE A 62 5.40 -10.43 0.57
CA ILE A 62 5.69 -9.58 1.72
C ILE A 62 5.87 -10.47 2.94
N ASN A 63 6.98 -10.30 3.64
CA ASN A 63 7.25 -10.99 4.90
C ASN A 63 7.11 -9.98 6.03
N SER A 64 6.05 -10.09 6.82
CA SER A 64 5.77 -9.12 7.88
C SER A 64 6.84 -9.09 8.97
N LYS A 65 7.71 -10.09 9.03
CA LYS A 65 8.81 -10.13 9.99
C LYS A 65 10.06 -9.46 9.47
N SER A 66 10.13 -9.15 8.18
CA SER A 66 11.28 -8.50 7.56
C SER A 66 11.17 -6.99 7.70
N GLU A 67 12.24 -6.33 8.13
CA GLU A 67 12.27 -4.88 8.20
C GLU A 67 12.14 -4.26 6.81
N GLU A 68 12.72 -4.89 5.81
CA GLU A 68 12.62 -4.43 4.42
C GLU A 68 11.16 -4.42 3.95
N SER A 69 10.42 -5.48 4.23
CA SER A 69 9.01 -5.56 3.86
C SER A 69 8.18 -4.53 4.61
N ARG A 70 8.49 -4.29 5.89
CA ARG A 70 7.80 -3.27 6.67
C ARG A 70 8.04 -1.88 6.10
N ALA A 71 9.28 -1.62 5.63
CA ALA A 71 9.61 -0.34 5.02
C ALA A 71 8.77 -0.10 3.76
N HIS A 72 8.50 -1.14 2.97
CA HIS A 72 7.67 -1.02 1.78
C HIS A 72 6.21 -0.73 2.10
N LEU A 73 5.75 -1.13 3.28
CA LEU A 73 4.37 -0.91 3.70
C LEU A 73 4.19 0.38 4.51
N ARG A 74 5.24 1.17 4.66
CA ARG A 74 5.21 2.36 5.51
C ARG A 74 4.32 3.47 4.94
N SER A 75 4.28 3.62 3.63
CA SER A 75 3.49 4.66 2.99
C SER A 75 3.06 4.20 1.60
N VAL A 76 2.12 4.94 1.01
CA VAL A 76 1.70 4.68 -0.36
C VAL A 76 2.89 4.82 -1.31
N ARG A 77 3.72 5.85 -1.10
CA ARG A 77 4.87 6.08 -1.97
C ARG A 77 5.85 4.91 -1.94
N ALA A 78 6.15 4.39 -0.75
CA ALA A 78 7.03 3.24 -0.61
C ALA A 78 6.43 2.00 -1.28
N LEU A 79 5.14 1.77 -1.09
CA LEU A 79 4.46 0.63 -1.68
C LEU A 79 4.36 0.77 -3.20
N ALA A 80 4.11 1.98 -3.69
CA ALA A 80 4.07 2.25 -5.13
C ALA A 80 5.40 1.96 -5.80
N SER A 81 6.50 2.29 -5.11
CA SER A 81 7.83 1.99 -5.61
C SER A 81 8.04 0.48 -5.77
N LEU A 82 7.60 -0.29 -4.77
CA LEU A 82 7.69 -1.75 -4.83
C LEU A 82 6.84 -2.32 -5.97
N VAL A 83 5.61 -1.84 -6.11
CA VAL A 83 4.71 -2.27 -7.19
C VAL A 83 5.31 -1.95 -8.56
N SER A 84 5.86 -0.75 -8.71
CA SER A 84 6.50 -0.33 -9.96
C SER A 84 7.65 -1.27 -10.34
N THR A 85 8.46 -1.66 -9.38
CA THR A 85 9.57 -2.58 -9.60
C THR A 85 9.08 -3.93 -10.10
N HIS A 86 7.99 -4.42 -9.56
CA HIS A 86 7.44 -5.73 -9.93
C HIS A 86 6.67 -5.72 -11.25
N ARG A 87 6.16 -4.57 -11.65
CA ARG A 87 5.42 -4.45 -12.91
C ARG A 87 6.32 -4.18 -14.11
N ALA A 88 7.49 -3.68 -13.85
CA ALA A 88 8.42 -3.26 -14.92
C ALA A 88 8.93 -4.44 -15.75
#